data_b172e4bd598978807f11563a061d59af
#
_entry.id   b172e4bd598978807f11563a061d59af
#
_cell.length_a   1.000
_cell.length_b   1.000
_cell.length_c   1.000
_cell.angle_alpha   90.00
_cell.angle_beta   90.00
_cell.angle_gamma   90.00
#
_symmetry.space_group_name_H-M   'P 1'
#
loop_
_entity.id
_entity.type
_entity.pdbx_description
1 polymer ?
#
loop_
_entity_poly.entity_id
_entity_poly.type
_entity_poly.pdbx_seq_one_letter_code
_entity_poly.pdbx_strand_id
1 'polypeptide(L)'
;MRRAYADLLQSYLETFPCVALIGLRQCGKTTLLHTLPSGWKHFDLERRADHALISRDPDTFFRLNPRQVAIDEAQVSTEIFPALRIAIDEKRAEKGRFVITGSSSPALLRSVSESLAGRVGIIEMAPFSWEEVTKTTGRDSFLRRLQHPKTSSVDLVEGLKPRGDLARAHEFWFRGGFPEPWLNPGDEFRTRWVEQYIQTYLFRDVKRLFPGLDDVRFRRFLEMLGGLSGRVLNYAEVARALGVSQPTARDYFDIAHGTFIWRAIPAYTRDVVKRTVKHPKGYLRDSGLLHALLRLPDSDALLVHPQMAGSWEGMVVEEILRQLSAVGVAHQCSYYRTSAGAEVDLVVEGGFGRVAVEIKHTSTVGGRDLRSLRDFVRDQKARLGLLINNDVAPRQYDDDLIGLPFTWL
;
A
#
# COMPACT_ATOMS: atom_id res chain seq x y z
N MET A 1 -15.79 4.22 10.69
CA MET A 1 -15.19 2.90 10.42
C MET A 1 -13.84 2.84 11.12
N ARG A 2 -13.55 1.79 11.91
CA ARG A 2 -12.24 1.66 12.61
C ARG A 2 -11.17 1.34 11.58
N ARG A 3 -10.05 2.08 11.60
CA ARG A 3 -8.90 1.81 10.74
C ARG A 3 -8.06 0.66 11.30
N ALA A 4 -7.60 -0.23 10.42
CA ALA A 4 -6.70 -1.34 10.77
C ALA A 4 -5.36 -0.85 11.37
N TYR A 5 -4.96 0.36 11.00
CA TYR A 5 -3.72 1.00 11.47
C TYR A 5 -3.79 1.59 12.89
N ALA A 6 -4.97 1.60 13.54
CA ALA A 6 -5.12 2.25 14.85
C ALA A 6 -4.27 1.55 15.94
N ASP A 7 -4.28 0.22 15.95
CA ASP A 7 -3.51 -0.56 16.94
C ASP A 7 -2.01 -0.44 16.67
N LEU A 8 -1.60 -0.37 15.40
CA LEU A 8 -0.21 -0.15 15.02
C LEU A 8 0.27 1.24 15.43
N LEU A 9 -0.55 2.28 15.24
CA LEU A 9 -0.24 3.63 15.70
C LEU A 9 0.00 3.65 17.20
N GLN A 10 -0.87 3.02 18.00
CA GLN A 10 -0.72 2.94 19.44
C GLN A 10 0.58 2.22 19.84
N SER A 11 0.89 1.07 19.26
CA SER A 11 2.13 0.34 19.50
C SER A 11 3.38 1.16 19.13
N TYR A 12 3.31 1.94 18.05
CA TYR A 12 4.43 2.80 17.64
C TYR A 12 4.60 4.00 18.59
N LEU A 13 3.52 4.55 19.13
CA LEU A 13 3.59 5.61 20.14
C LEU A 13 4.22 5.12 21.47
N GLU A 14 4.11 3.84 21.78
CA GLU A 14 4.78 3.22 22.93
C GLU A 14 6.27 2.96 22.66
N THR A 15 6.67 2.90 21.39
CA THR A 15 8.05 2.53 20.99
C THR A 15 8.89 3.75 20.58
N PHE A 16 8.31 4.68 19.84
CA PHE A 16 9.01 5.82 19.25
C PHE A 16 8.62 7.16 19.87
N PRO A 17 9.54 8.11 20.00
CA PRO A 17 9.20 9.48 20.44
C PRO A 17 8.31 10.21 19.42
N CYS A 18 8.43 9.89 18.12
CA CYS A 18 7.64 10.44 17.04
C CYS A 18 7.11 9.33 16.12
N VAL A 19 5.90 9.48 15.61
CA VAL A 19 5.33 8.59 14.58
C VAL A 19 4.94 9.42 13.35
N ALA A 20 5.36 8.98 12.17
CA ALA A 20 5.01 9.58 10.89
C ALA A 20 3.98 8.72 10.15
N LEU A 21 2.78 9.25 9.93
CA LEU A 21 1.75 8.65 9.10
C LEU A 21 1.89 9.19 7.67
N ILE A 22 2.42 8.38 6.77
CA ILE A 22 2.57 8.74 5.35
C ILE A 22 1.64 7.88 4.49
N GLY A 23 1.40 8.28 3.26
CA GLY A 23 0.62 7.48 2.33
C GLY A 23 -0.21 8.30 1.36
N LEU A 24 -0.99 7.60 0.57
CA LEU A 24 -1.79 8.17 -0.51
C LEU A 24 -2.69 9.31 0.00
N ARG A 25 -2.85 10.35 -0.80
CA ARG A 25 -3.80 11.43 -0.48
C ARG A 25 -5.21 10.86 -0.35
N GLN A 26 -5.98 11.37 0.63
CA GLN A 26 -7.35 10.93 0.93
C GLN A 26 -7.52 9.45 1.38
N CYS A 27 -6.46 8.80 1.82
CA CYS A 27 -6.57 7.46 2.43
C CYS A 27 -7.01 7.47 3.91
N GLY A 28 -7.25 8.65 4.52
CA GLY A 28 -7.78 8.81 5.87
C GLY A 28 -6.73 9.03 6.97
N LYS A 29 -5.56 9.61 6.67
CA LYS A 29 -4.51 9.95 7.65
C LYS A 29 -5.01 10.92 8.72
N THR A 30 -5.57 12.06 8.30
CA THR A 30 -6.18 13.06 9.18
C THR A 30 -7.28 12.46 10.06
N THR A 31 -8.12 11.58 9.50
CA THR A 31 -9.17 10.90 10.25
C THR A 31 -8.57 10.00 11.34
N LEU A 32 -7.49 9.26 11.04
CA LEU A 32 -6.80 8.45 12.04
C LEU A 32 -6.15 9.34 13.11
N LEU A 33 -5.55 10.47 12.72
CA LEU A 33 -4.97 11.44 13.64
C LEU A 33 -6.00 11.93 14.67
N HIS A 34 -7.23 12.19 14.24
CA HIS A 34 -8.32 12.61 15.11
C HIS A 34 -8.86 11.51 16.06
N THR A 35 -8.39 10.26 15.93
CA THR A 35 -8.72 9.19 16.89
C THR A 35 -7.78 9.17 18.12
N LEU A 36 -6.74 9.99 18.11
CA LEU A 36 -5.86 10.15 19.27
C LEU A 36 -6.64 10.64 20.50
N PRO A 37 -6.22 10.28 21.73
CA PRO A 37 -6.89 10.72 22.95
C PRO A 37 -7.02 12.24 23.08
N SER A 38 -7.99 12.71 23.83
CA SER A 38 -8.34 14.14 23.99
C SER A 38 -7.22 15.05 24.53
N GLY A 39 -6.14 14.48 25.07
CA GLY A 39 -4.96 15.25 25.52
C GLY A 39 -4.05 15.71 24.37
N TRP A 40 -4.24 15.20 23.15
CA TRP A 40 -3.42 15.61 22.00
C TRP A 40 -3.84 16.95 21.44
N LYS A 41 -2.84 17.80 21.18
CA LYS A 41 -3.02 19.09 20.50
C LYS A 41 -2.84 18.87 19.00
N HIS A 42 -3.83 19.28 18.21
CA HIS A 42 -3.83 19.10 16.76
C HIS A 42 -3.53 20.42 16.04
N PHE A 43 -2.59 20.39 15.12
CA PHE A 43 -2.22 21.50 14.25
C PHE A 43 -2.23 21.03 12.79
N ASP A 44 -2.80 21.84 11.93
CA ASP A 44 -2.90 21.59 10.49
C ASP A 44 -2.11 22.67 9.73
N LEU A 45 -1.01 22.28 9.11
CA LEU A 45 -0.13 23.24 8.42
C LEU A 45 -0.72 23.81 7.11
N GLU A 46 -1.83 23.29 6.61
CA GLU A 46 -2.60 23.96 5.55
C GLU A 46 -3.40 25.16 6.11
N ARG A 47 -3.64 25.22 7.43
CA ARG A 47 -4.28 26.37 8.08
C ARG A 47 -3.25 27.47 8.35
N ARG A 48 -3.49 28.67 7.82
CA ARG A 48 -2.56 29.81 7.97
C ARG A 48 -2.20 30.13 9.43
N ALA A 49 -3.14 30.01 10.35
CA ALA A 49 -2.91 30.30 11.76
C ALA A 49 -1.95 29.27 12.39
N ASP A 50 -2.16 27.99 12.16
CA ASP A 50 -1.31 26.93 12.69
C ASP A 50 0.07 26.95 12.04
N HIS A 51 0.13 27.17 10.73
CA HIS A 51 1.38 27.35 10.01
C HIS A 51 2.19 28.52 10.58
N ALA A 52 1.58 29.71 10.71
CA ALA A 52 2.25 30.87 11.25
C ALA A 52 2.71 30.67 12.70
N LEU A 53 1.92 29.96 13.52
CA LEU A 53 2.26 29.65 14.90
C LEU A 53 3.51 28.77 15.01
N ILE A 54 3.64 27.77 14.13
CA ILE A 54 4.74 26.82 14.19
C ILE A 54 5.98 27.33 13.44
N SER A 55 5.80 27.85 12.21
CA SER A 55 6.92 28.21 11.34
C SER A 55 7.63 29.52 11.74
N ARG A 56 6.98 30.38 12.52
CA ARG A 56 7.61 31.62 13.00
C ARG A 56 8.79 31.39 13.94
N ASP A 57 8.65 30.42 14.85
CA ASP A 57 9.70 29.99 15.79
C ASP A 57 9.45 28.55 16.22
N PRO A 58 9.89 27.59 15.39
CA PRO A 58 9.66 26.17 15.68
C PRO A 58 10.31 25.70 16.98
N ASP A 59 11.46 26.24 17.36
CA ASP A 59 12.15 25.84 18.60
C ASP A 59 11.33 26.23 19.83
N THR A 60 10.83 27.47 19.86
CA THR A 60 9.94 27.92 20.95
C THR A 60 8.63 27.14 20.93
N PHE A 61 8.06 26.86 19.76
CA PHE A 61 6.84 26.06 19.67
C PHE A 61 7.01 24.68 20.33
N PHE A 62 8.04 23.91 19.99
CA PHE A 62 8.26 22.56 20.56
C PHE A 62 8.67 22.61 22.03
N ARG A 63 9.36 23.65 22.48
CA ARG A 63 9.66 23.87 23.90
C ARG A 63 8.39 24.09 24.74
N LEU A 64 7.40 24.85 24.23
CA LEU A 64 6.12 25.10 24.88
C LEU A 64 5.13 23.92 24.73
N ASN A 65 5.33 23.07 23.72
CA ASN A 65 4.50 21.91 23.43
C ASN A 65 5.35 20.63 23.40
N PRO A 66 5.91 20.20 24.53
CA PRO A 66 6.92 19.15 24.56
C PRO A 66 6.37 17.73 24.32
N ARG A 67 5.06 17.53 24.32
CA ARG A 67 4.42 16.21 24.14
C ARG A 67 2.96 16.32 23.71
N GLN A 68 2.46 15.20 23.16
CA GLN A 68 1.06 15.07 22.69
C GLN A 68 0.71 16.11 21.61
N VAL A 69 1.59 16.26 20.64
CA VAL A 69 1.41 17.15 19.50
C VAL A 69 1.22 16.33 18.24
N ALA A 70 0.15 16.59 17.53
CA ALA A 70 -0.19 16.01 16.24
C ALA A 70 -0.15 17.13 15.19
N ILE A 71 0.72 16.97 14.18
CA ILE A 71 0.91 17.95 13.09
C ILE A 71 0.46 17.28 11.79
N ASP A 72 -0.62 17.80 11.22
CA ASP A 72 -1.13 17.34 9.92
C ASP A 72 -0.47 18.12 8.77
N GLU A 73 -0.30 17.44 7.62
CA GLU A 73 0.28 17.97 6.37
C GLU A 73 1.68 18.60 6.56
N ALA A 74 2.56 17.91 7.31
CA ALA A 74 3.90 18.38 7.68
C ALA A 74 4.81 18.72 6.48
N GLN A 75 4.51 18.25 5.25
CA GLN A 75 5.26 18.62 4.05
C GLN A 75 5.09 20.08 3.63
N VAL A 76 4.08 20.78 4.17
CA VAL A 76 3.84 22.21 3.88
C VAL A 76 4.98 23.07 4.45
N SER A 77 5.61 22.63 5.55
CA SER A 77 6.62 23.39 6.28
C SER A 77 7.76 22.48 6.74
N THR A 78 8.65 22.11 5.81
CA THR A 78 9.74 21.17 6.12
C THR A 78 10.82 21.72 7.05
N GLU A 79 10.88 23.05 7.24
CA GLU A 79 11.76 23.73 8.18
C GLU A 79 11.48 23.41 9.66
N ILE A 80 10.33 22.80 9.99
CA ILE A 80 10.04 22.35 11.36
C ILE A 80 10.86 21.13 11.79
N PHE A 81 11.38 20.31 10.86
CA PHE A 81 12.01 19.06 11.18
C PHE A 81 13.32 19.18 11.97
N PRO A 82 14.22 20.14 11.72
CA PRO A 82 15.38 20.38 12.57
C PRO A 82 15.01 20.67 14.03
N ALA A 83 14.02 21.56 14.27
CA ALA A 83 13.54 21.88 15.61
C ALA A 83 12.86 20.68 16.29
N LEU A 84 12.04 19.93 15.56
CA LEU A 84 11.43 18.69 16.05
C LEU A 84 12.49 17.67 16.47
N ARG A 85 13.57 17.52 15.68
CA ARG A 85 14.70 16.66 16.04
C ARG A 85 15.33 17.08 17.36
N ILE A 86 15.63 18.37 17.54
CA ILE A 86 16.22 18.90 18.78
C ILE A 86 15.29 18.60 19.96
N ALA A 87 14.01 18.92 19.84
CA ALA A 87 13.02 18.65 20.88
C ALA A 87 12.91 17.15 21.24
N ILE A 88 13.08 16.25 20.28
CA ILE A 88 13.12 14.81 20.52
C ILE A 88 14.40 14.43 21.28
N ASP A 89 15.56 14.95 20.85
CA ASP A 89 16.86 14.58 21.44
C ASP A 89 17.01 15.07 22.90
N GLU A 90 16.45 16.23 23.25
CA GLU A 90 16.41 16.72 24.63
C GLU A 90 15.72 15.76 25.61
N LYS A 91 14.74 14.99 25.12
CA LYS A 91 13.96 14.05 25.94
C LYS A 91 13.78 12.71 25.22
N ARG A 92 14.86 12.13 24.72
CA ARG A 92 14.85 10.96 23.86
C ARG A 92 14.24 9.71 24.48
N ALA A 93 14.27 9.60 25.79
CA ALA A 93 13.67 8.47 26.51
C ALA A 93 12.12 8.53 26.51
N GLU A 94 11.52 9.72 26.38
CA GLU A 94 10.08 9.88 26.36
C GLU A 94 9.52 9.43 24.99
N LYS A 95 8.53 8.52 25.01
CA LYS A 95 7.84 7.99 23.84
C LYS A 95 6.48 8.66 23.65
N GLY A 96 5.88 8.50 22.44
CA GLY A 96 4.54 8.99 22.15
C GLY A 96 4.37 10.50 22.28
N ARG A 97 5.39 11.26 21.91
CA ARG A 97 5.37 12.71 22.07
C ARG A 97 4.76 13.43 20.87
N PHE A 98 5.05 12.93 19.67
CA PHE A 98 4.69 13.59 18.42
C PHE A 98 4.08 12.62 17.43
N VAL A 99 3.07 13.06 16.69
CA VAL A 99 2.60 12.42 15.47
C VAL A 99 2.63 13.45 14.36
N ILE A 100 3.22 13.09 13.24
CA ILE A 100 3.19 13.90 12.03
C ILE A 100 2.48 13.15 10.92
N THR A 101 1.73 13.84 10.11
CA THR A 101 1.18 13.24 8.89
C THR A 101 1.69 13.99 7.67
N GLY A 102 1.63 13.32 6.55
CA GLY A 102 1.86 13.98 5.28
C GLY A 102 1.42 13.13 4.09
N SER A 103 0.89 13.81 3.11
CA SER A 103 0.67 13.21 1.81
C SER A 103 2.02 13.03 1.10
N SER A 104 2.06 12.09 0.17
CA SER A 104 3.22 11.66 -0.60
C SER A 104 4.01 12.82 -1.21
N SER A 105 5.00 13.31 -0.48
CA SER A 105 5.95 14.31 -0.94
C SER A 105 7.37 13.75 -0.79
N PRO A 106 8.18 13.74 -1.85
CA PRO A 106 9.60 13.38 -1.73
C PRO A 106 10.35 14.27 -0.74
N ALA A 107 9.91 15.52 -0.59
CA ALA A 107 10.48 16.45 0.39
C ALA A 107 10.22 15.97 1.82
N LEU A 108 8.97 15.53 2.13
CA LEU A 108 8.63 14.97 3.44
C LEU A 108 9.46 13.71 3.74
N LEU A 109 9.50 12.76 2.80
CA LEU A 109 10.24 11.51 2.99
C LEU A 109 11.73 11.77 3.23
N ARG A 110 12.33 12.71 2.49
CA ARG A 110 13.71 13.15 2.73
C ARG A 110 13.88 13.79 4.10
N SER A 111 13.05 14.76 4.46
CA SER A 111 13.14 15.45 5.75
C SER A 111 12.97 14.49 6.93
N VAL A 112 12.04 13.54 6.84
CA VAL A 112 11.87 12.49 7.84
C VAL A 112 13.11 11.59 7.91
N SER A 113 13.66 11.17 6.77
CA SER A 113 14.82 10.27 6.71
C SER A 113 16.11 10.96 7.18
N GLU A 114 16.34 12.21 6.80
CA GLU A 114 17.56 12.95 7.12
C GLU A 114 17.54 13.51 8.55
N SER A 115 16.40 14.09 8.97
CA SER A 115 16.31 14.76 10.27
C SER A 115 15.92 13.83 11.41
N LEU A 116 15.05 12.85 11.16
CA LEU A 116 14.45 12.03 12.20
C LEU A 116 14.92 10.56 12.20
N ALA A 117 15.99 10.22 11.47
CA ALA A 117 16.55 8.86 11.45
C ALA A 117 16.78 8.31 12.87
N GLY A 118 16.26 7.12 13.17
CA GLY A 118 16.33 6.47 14.47
C GLY A 118 15.49 7.12 15.59
N ARG A 119 14.61 8.09 15.25
CA ARG A 119 13.74 8.83 16.18
C ARG A 119 12.27 8.67 15.85
N VAL A 120 11.96 8.18 14.66
CA VAL A 120 10.60 8.12 14.13
C VAL A 120 10.23 6.70 13.73
N GLY A 121 9.01 6.29 14.09
CA GLY A 121 8.35 5.13 13.52
C GLY A 121 7.51 5.57 12.32
N ILE A 122 7.71 4.94 11.16
CA ILE A 122 6.99 5.30 9.93
C ILE A 122 5.88 4.28 9.69
N ILE A 123 4.65 4.76 9.53
CA ILE A 123 3.47 3.97 9.15
C ILE A 123 3.02 4.43 7.77
N GLU A 124 3.12 3.55 6.79
CA GLU A 124 2.57 3.77 5.46
C GLU A 124 1.11 3.33 5.42
N MET A 125 0.21 4.32 5.36
CA MET A 125 -1.23 4.08 5.27
C MET A 125 -1.68 3.90 3.82
N ALA A 126 -2.48 2.88 3.60
CA ALA A 126 -3.20 2.64 2.37
C ALA A 126 -4.70 3.03 2.48
N PRO A 127 -5.45 3.07 1.38
CA PRO A 127 -6.91 3.07 1.38
C PRO A 127 -7.50 1.92 2.20
N PHE A 128 -8.82 1.80 2.32
CA PHE A 128 -9.44 0.71 3.08
C PHE A 128 -9.01 -0.67 2.59
N SER A 129 -8.75 -1.56 3.54
CA SER A 129 -8.55 -2.99 3.31
C SER A 129 -9.88 -3.74 3.24
N TRP A 130 -9.84 -5.00 2.80
CA TRP A 130 -10.98 -5.89 2.79
C TRP A 130 -11.61 -6.02 4.20
N GLU A 131 -10.78 -6.18 5.25
CA GLU A 131 -11.27 -6.26 6.62
C GLU A 131 -11.95 -4.97 7.11
N GLU A 132 -11.52 -3.80 6.61
CA GLU A 132 -12.15 -2.52 6.95
C GLU A 132 -13.50 -2.36 6.26
N VAL A 133 -13.58 -2.69 4.96
CA VAL A 133 -14.82 -2.61 4.16
C VAL A 133 -15.88 -3.59 4.67
N THR A 134 -15.46 -4.78 5.10
CA THR A 134 -16.36 -5.80 5.69
C THR A 134 -16.63 -5.60 7.18
N LYS A 135 -16.04 -4.56 7.80
CA LYS A 135 -16.16 -4.25 9.23
C LYS A 135 -15.72 -5.42 10.14
N THR A 136 -14.69 -6.14 9.71
CA THR A 136 -14.12 -7.28 10.44
C THR A 136 -12.75 -6.97 11.05
N THR A 137 -12.35 -5.71 11.06
CA THR A 137 -11.08 -5.22 11.62
C THR A 137 -10.89 -5.71 13.05
N GLY A 138 -9.71 -6.28 13.32
CA GLY A 138 -9.35 -6.82 14.63
C GLY A 138 -9.80 -8.25 14.89
N ARG A 139 -10.58 -8.88 13.98
CA ARG A 139 -10.85 -10.32 14.05
C ARG A 139 -9.60 -11.11 13.70
N ASP A 140 -9.54 -12.34 14.19
CA ASP A 140 -8.51 -13.28 13.80
C ASP A 140 -8.50 -13.48 12.28
N SER A 141 -7.30 -13.60 11.70
CA SER A 141 -7.12 -13.70 10.25
C SER A 141 -5.93 -14.59 9.89
N PHE A 142 -5.97 -15.10 8.67
CA PHE A 142 -4.87 -15.84 8.08
C PHE A 142 -3.52 -15.10 8.22
N LEU A 143 -3.48 -13.82 7.85
CA LEU A 143 -2.24 -13.03 7.88
C LEU A 143 -1.77 -12.70 9.32
N ARG A 144 -2.69 -12.59 10.30
CA ARG A 144 -2.31 -12.47 11.71
C ARG A 144 -1.68 -13.76 12.24
N ARG A 145 -2.23 -14.92 11.89
CA ARG A 145 -1.67 -16.23 12.26
C ARG A 145 -0.35 -16.51 11.56
N LEU A 146 -0.20 -16.05 10.31
CA LEU A 146 1.02 -16.21 9.52
C LEU A 146 2.26 -15.62 10.20
N GLN A 147 2.10 -14.58 11.03
CA GLN A 147 3.20 -13.96 11.81
C GLN A 147 3.93 -14.97 12.69
N HIS A 148 3.26 -16.03 13.12
CA HIS A 148 3.83 -17.05 13.98
C HIS A 148 4.51 -18.13 13.13
N PRO A 149 5.86 -18.18 13.09
CA PRO A 149 6.59 -19.03 12.14
C PRO A 149 6.39 -20.54 12.34
N LYS A 150 5.91 -20.95 13.53
CA LYS A 150 5.68 -22.37 13.87
C LYS A 150 4.25 -22.85 13.62
N THR A 151 3.32 -21.98 13.20
CA THR A 151 1.94 -22.34 12.90
C THR A 151 1.92 -23.24 11.67
N SER A 152 1.28 -24.40 11.76
CA SER A 152 1.13 -25.34 10.62
C SER A 152 0.20 -24.76 9.55
N SER A 153 0.25 -25.30 8.34
CA SER A 153 -0.66 -24.91 7.25
C SER A 153 -2.12 -25.10 7.61
N VAL A 154 -2.46 -26.16 8.35
CA VAL A 154 -3.82 -26.45 8.84
C VAL A 154 -4.26 -25.40 9.87
N ASP A 155 -3.42 -25.14 10.89
CA ASP A 155 -3.74 -24.17 11.95
C ASP A 155 -3.91 -22.75 11.42
N LEU A 156 -3.29 -22.41 10.28
CA LEU A 156 -3.46 -21.11 9.64
C LEU A 156 -4.90 -20.83 9.22
N VAL A 157 -5.68 -21.87 8.92
CA VAL A 157 -7.05 -21.76 8.40
C VAL A 157 -8.11 -22.32 9.33
N GLU A 158 -7.74 -23.18 10.29
CA GLU A 158 -8.69 -23.84 11.19
C GLU A 158 -9.51 -22.82 12.00
N GLY A 159 -10.85 -22.98 11.98
CA GLY A 159 -11.77 -22.11 12.72
C GLY A 159 -11.91 -20.67 12.17
N LEU A 160 -11.17 -20.28 11.14
CA LEU A 160 -11.41 -19.01 10.46
C LEU A 160 -12.79 -19.02 9.80
N LYS A 161 -13.31 -17.82 9.53
CA LYS A 161 -14.58 -17.61 8.82
C LYS A 161 -14.38 -16.57 7.72
N PRO A 162 -15.14 -16.70 6.61
CA PRO A 162 -15.08 -15.69 5.56
C PRO A 162 -15.49 -14.31 6.11
N ARG A 163 -14.91 -13.27 5.57
CA ARG A 163 -15.19 -11.87 5.94
C ARG A 163 -16.33 -11.27 5.12
N GLY A 164 -16.74 -11.94 4.07
CA GLY A 164 -17.81 -11.57 3.15
C GLY A 164 -18.00 -12.64 2.10
N ASP A 165 -18.86 -12.40 1.15
CA ASP A 165 -19.10 -13.24 -0.02
C ASP A 165 -18.34 -12.75 -1.26
N LEU A 166 -18.41 -13.51 -2.34
CA LEU A 166 -17.73 -13.19 -3.60
C LEU A 166 -18.31 -11.94 -4.26
N ALA A 167 -19.64 -11.69 -4.14
CA ALA A 167 -20.26 -10.50 -4.70
C ALA A 167 -19.70 -9.22 -4.02
N ARG A 168 -19.54 -9.25 -2.71
CA ARG A 168 -18.91 -8.16 -1.95
C ARG A 168 -17.43 -8.01 -2.29
N ALA A 169 -16.72 -9.12 -2.54
CA ALA A 169 -15.34 -9.08 -2.99
C ALA A 169 -15.20 -8.45 -4.38
N HIS A 170 -16.11 -8.75 -5.31
CA HIS A 170 -16.16 -8.11 -6.63
C HIS A 170 -16.53 -6.61 -6.53
N GLU A 171 -17.42 -6.25 -5.63
CA GLU A 171 -17.71 -4.84 -5.36
C GLU A 171 -16.46 -4.11 -4.84
N PHE A 172 -15.73 -4.70 -3.87
CA PHE A 172 -14.48 -4.15 -3.35
C PHE A 172 -13.42 -4.02 -4.46
N TRP A 173 -13.27 -5.05 -5.27
CA TRP A 173 -12.37 -5.04 -6.41
C TRP A 173 -12.71 -3.93 -7.41
N PHE A 174 -13.99 -3.78 -7.78
CA PHE A 174 -14.40 -2.75 -8.74
C PHE A 174 -14.30 -1.33 -8.18
N ARG A 175 -14.70 -1.11 -6.93
CA ARG A 175 -14.74 0.21 -6.28
C ARG A 175 -13.38 0.69 -5.77
N GLY A 176 -12.45 -0.23 -5.50
CA GLY A 176 -11.20 0.06 -4.78
C GLY A 176 -11.42 0.32 -3.29
N GLY A 177 -10.41 0.86 -2.63
CA GLY A 177 -10.40 1.07 -1.18
C GLY A 177 -10.49 2.54 -0.73
N PHE A 178 -10.67 3.52 -1.61
CA PHE A 178 -10.77 4.91 -1.16
C PHE A 178 -11.95 5.12 -0.21
N PRO A 179 -11.74 5.78 0.97
CA PRO A 179 -12.79 5.93 1.98
C PRO A 179 -14.06 6.63 1.49
N GLU A 180 -13.94 7.76 0.81
CA GLU A 180 -15.10 8.55 0.38
C GLU A 180 -16.11 7.79 -0.47
N PRO A 181 -15.70 7.02 -1.51
CA PRO A 181 -16.62 6.16 -2.26
C PRO A 181 -17.33 5.08 -1.44
N TRP A 182 -16.79 4.71 -0.28
CA TRP A 182 -17.42 3.73 0.63
C TRP A 182 -18.34 4.36 1.66
N LEU A 183 -18.07 5.59 2.07
CA LEU A 183 -18.87 6.32 3.04
C LEU A 183 -20.09 6.97 2.41
N ASN A 184 -20.02 7.25 1.11
CA ASN A 184 -21.10 7.82 0.31
C ASN A 184 -21.58 6.79 -0.72
N PRO A 185 -22.64 6.02 -0.43
CA PRO A 185 -23.13 4.99 -1.33
C PRO A 185 -23.70 5.60 -2.61
N GLY A 186 -23.42 4.93 -3.75
CA GLY A 186 -23.91 5.32 -5.07
C GLY A 186 -22.79 5.29 -6.11
N ASP A 187 -23.05 4.64 -7.24
CA ASP A 187 -22.06 4.48 -8.31
C ASP A 187 -21.79 5.80 -9.03
N GLU A 188 -22.80 6.65 -9.13
CA GLU A 188 -22.64 7.99 -9.70
C GLU A 188 -21.69 8.86 -8.86
N PHE A 189 -21.87 8.84 -7.52
CA PHE A 189 -20.94 9.54 -6.61
C PHE A 189 -19.52 9.01 -6.77
N ARG A 190 -19.34 7.68 -6.73
CA ARG A 190 -18.03 7.05 -6.90
C ARG A 190 -17.36 7.50 -8.19
N THR A 191 -18.08 7.41 -9.32
CA THR A 191 -17.54 7.77 -10.64
C THR A 191 -17.08 9.22 -10.67
N ARG A 192 -17.94 10.15 -10.26
CA ARG A 192 -17.61 11.57 -10.18
C ARG A 192 -16.45 11.86 -9.23
N TRP A 193 -16.43 11.19 -8.07
CA TRP A 193 -15.36 11.39 -7.08
C TRP A 193 -13.99 10.94 -7.61
N VAL A 194 -13.92 9.75 -8.22
CA VAL A 194 -12.66 9.24 -8.76
C VAL A 194 -12.18 10.07 -9.94
N GLU A 195 -13.08 10.50 -10.83
CA GLU A 195 -12.75 11.43 -11.92
C GLU A 195 -12.17 12.75 -11.39
N GLN A 196 -12.79 13.34 -10.37
CA GLN A 196 -12.29 14.57 -9.75
C GLN A 196 -10.95 14.33 -9.02
N TYR A 197 -10.77 13.18 -8.38
CA TYR A 197 -9.50 12.81 -7.76
C TYR A 197 -8.38 12.72 -8.82
N ILE A 198 -8.62 12.10 -9.96
CA ILE A 198 -7.67 12.04 -11.08
C ILE A 198 -7.34 13.46 -11.55
N GLN A 199 -8.34 14.32 -11.79
CA GLN A 199 -8.13 15.66 -12.31
C GLN A 199 -7.39 16.57 -11.31
N THR A 200 -7.77 16.51 -10.03
CA THR A 200 -7.23 17.45 -9.02
C THR A 200 -5.91 16.96 -8.45
N TYR A 201 -5.80 15.69 -8.07
CA TYR A 201 -4.59 15.16 -7.46
C TYR A 201 -3.56 14.71 -8.49
N LEU A 202 -3.91 13.76 -9.37
CA LEU A 202 -2.93 13.17 -10.27
C LEU A 202 -2.42 14.17 -11.31
N PHE A 203 -3.29 14.99 -11.86
CA PHE A 203 -2.89 15.90 -12.93
C PHE A 203 -2.46 17.29 -12.45
N ARG A 204 -2.92 17.76 -11.31
CA ARG A 204 -2.59 19.09 -10.81
C ARG A 204 -1.62 19.10 -9.63
N ASP A 205 -1.92 18.34 -8.59
CA ASP A 205 -1.12 18.41 -7.36
C ASP A 205 0.22 17.70 -7.50
N VAL A 206 0.30 16.57 -8.23
CA VAL A 206 1.57 15.92 -8.54
C VAL A 206 2.49 16.83 -9.33
N LYS A 207 1.96 17.60 -10.29
CA LYS A 207 2.75 18.59 -11.02
C LYS A 207 3.35 19.68 -10.11
N ARG A 208 2.60 20.12 -9.08
CA ARG A 208 3.14 21.09 -8.10
C ARG A 208 4.30 20.54 -7.30
N LEU A 209 4.29 19.24 -7.01
CA LEU A 209 5.40 18.56 -6.34
C LEU A 209 6.63 18.40 -7.25
N PHE A 210 6.42 18.41 -8.56
CA PHE A 210 7.46 18.22 -9.59
C PHE A 210 7.35 19.30 -10.68
N PRO A 211 7.80 20.55 -10.44
CA PRO A 211 7.58 21.69 -11.36
C PRO A 211 8.16 21.50 -12.76
N GLY A 212 9.23 20.71 -12.91
CA GLY A 212 9.85 20.39 -14.21
C GLY A 212 9.15 19.32 -15.05
N LEU A 213 8.02 18.80 -14.57
CA LEU A 213 7.29 17.70 -15.21
C LEU A 213 6.54 18.21 -16.46
N ASP A 214 6.70 17.52 -17.60
CA ASP A 214 5.89 17.74 -18.80
C ASP A 214 4.49 17.19 -18.58
N ASP A 215 3.53 18.11 -18.46
CA ASP A 215 2.14 17.84 -18.10
C ASP A 215 1.43 16.87 -19.08
N VAL A 216 1.64 17.11 -20.38
CA VAL A 216 0.96 16.33 -21.42
C VAL A 216 1.50 14.89 -21.44
N ARG A 217 2.81 14.73 -21.37
CA ARG A 217 3.45 13.41 -21.37
C ARG A 217 3.21 12.65 -20.08
N PHE A 218 3.24 13.35 -18.93
CA PHE A 218 2.95 12.70 -17.64
C PHE A 218 1.47 12.26 -17.54
N ARG A 219 0.53 13.05 -18.08
CA ARG A 219 -0.87 12.64 -18.17
C ARG A 219 -1.04 11.38 -19.00
N ARG A 220 -0.42 11.32 -20.19
CA ARG A 220 -0.41 10.11 -21.03
C ARG A 220 0.22 8.90 -20.30
N PHE A 221 1.30 9.14 -19.56
CA PHE A 221 1.92 8.11 -18.74
C PHE A 221 0.94 7.56 -17.70
N LEU A 222 0.22 8.41 -16.96
CA LEU A 222 -0.77 7.99 -15.96
C LEU A 222 -1.90 7.17 -16.60
N GLU A 223 -2.39 7.56 -17.77
CA GLU A 223 -3.38 6.79 -18.52
C GLU A 223 -2.82 5.41 -18.95
N MET A 224 -1.54 5.33 -19.31
CA MET A 224 -0.89 4.06 -19.63
C MET A 224 -0.72 3.13 -18.44
N LEU A 225 -0.62 3.65 -17.20
CA LEU A 225 -0.45 2.83 -16.00
C LEU A 225 -1.56 1.78 -15.84
N GLY A 226 -2.79 2.11 -16.27
CA GLY A 226 -3.91 1.16 -16.28
C GLY A 226 -3.60 -0.10 -17.08
N GLY A 227 -3.04 0.05 -18.28
CA GLY A 227 -2.66 -1.08 -19.13
C GLY A 227 -1.36 -1.79 -18.73
N LEU A 228 -0.54 -1.17 -17.86
CA LEU A 228 0.74 -1.70 -17.37
C LEU A 228 0.61 -2.43 -16.04
N SER A 229 -0.51 -2.28 -15.34
CA SER A 229 -0.74 -2.94 -14.05
C SER A 229 -0.78 -4.46 -14.21
N GLY A 230 -0.07 -5.19 -13.35
CA GLY A 230 0.11 -6.64 -13.43
C GLY A 230 1.17 -7.10 -14.44
N ARG A 231 1.93 -6.18 -15.06
CA ARG A 231 2.95 -6.52 -16.06
C ARG A 231 4.36 -6.28 -15.58
N VAL A 232 5.30 -7.07 -16.11
CA VAL A 232 6.73 -6.80 -15.99
C VAL A 232 7.06 -5.57 -16.84
N LEU A 233 7.66 -4.55 -16.22
CA LEU A 233 7.87 -3.25 -16.84
C LEU A 233 9.02 -3.26 -17.83
N ASN A 234 8.76 -2.77 -19.05
CA ASN A 234 9.79 -2.47 -20.02
C ASN A 234 9.90 -0.94 -20.20
N TYR A 235 10.81 -0.31 -19.47
CA TYR A 235 10.99 1.14 -19.49
C TYR A 235 11.32 1.69 -20.89
N ALA A 236 12.03 0.92 -21.74
CA ALA A 236 12.35 1.35 -23.11
C ALA A 236 11.09 1.36 -24.01
N GLU A 237 10.15 0.45 -23.79
CA GLU A 237 8.88 0.42 -24.52
C GLU A 237 8.00 1.60 -24.11
N VAL A 238 7.88 1.87 -22.80
CA VAL A 238 7.13 3.01 -22.27
C VAL A 238 7.74 4.33 -22.77
N ALA A 239 9.06 4.45 -22.75
CA ALA A 239 9.77 5.64 -23.24
C ALA A 239 9.46 5.91 -24.73
N ARG A 240 9.48 4.87 -25.58
CA ARG A 240 9.10 4.99 -27.00
C ARG A 240 7.66 5.43 -27.20
N ALA A 241 6.73 4.83 -26.45
CA ALA A 241 5.30 5.16 -26.52
C ALA A 241 5.00 6.62 -26.10
N LEU A 242 5.78 7.16 -25.16
CA LEU A 242 5.65 8.54 -24.68
C LEU A 242 6.48 9.56 -25.48
N GLY A 243 7.40 9.11 -26.35
CA GLY A 243 8.33 9.99 -27.05
C GLY A 243 9.32 10.68 -26.10
N VAL A 244 9.81 9.95 -25.08
CA VAL A 244 10.78 10.45 -24.10
C VAL A 244 12.02 9.53 -24.04
N SER A 245 13.05 9.96 -23.32
CA SER A 245 14.19 9.10 -23.01
C SER A 245 13.83 8.02 -21.98
N GLN A 246 14.57 6.90 -21.97
CA GLN A 246 14.35 5.85 -20.97
C GLN A 246 14.59 6.33 -19.52
N PRO A 247 15.58 7.18 -19.21
CA PRO A 247 15.68 7.82 -17.90
C PRO A 247 14.43 8.60 -17.52
N THR A 248 13.89 9.44 -18.41
CA THR A 248 12.65 10.21 -18.16
C THR A 248 11.46 9.29 -17.87
N ALA A 249 11.33 8.18 -18.59
CA ALA A 249 10.28 7.21 -18.29
C ALA A 249 10.46 6.59 -16.89
N ARG A 250 11.69 6.30 -16.45
CA ARG A 250 11.97 5.84 -15.08
C ARG A 250 11.59 6.89 -14.05
N ASP A 251 11.97 8.15 -14.28
CA ASP A 251 11.58 9.26 -13.38
C ASP A 251 10.06 9.34 -13.22
N TYR A 252 9.28 9.11 -14.27
CA TYR A 252 7.82 9.08 -14.20
C TYR A 252 7.31 7.93 -13.31
N PHE A 253 7.90 6.73 -13.41
CA PHE A 253 7.58 5.64 -12.50
C PHE A 253 8.01 5.92 -11.06
N ASP A 254 9.16 6.56 -10.86
CA ASP A 254 9.65 6.94 -9.52
C ASP A 254 8.74 7.99 -8.89
N ILE A 255 8.22 8.94 -9.68
CA ILE A 255 7.19 9.88 -9.25
C ILE A 255 5.90 9.15 -8.85
N ALA A 256 5.41 8.25 -9.69
CA ALA A 256 4.19 7.49 -9.39
C ALA A 256 4.37 6.57 -8.17
N HIS A 257 5.55 6.00 -7.97
CA HIS A 257 5.91 5.22 -6.79
C HIS A 257 5.99 6.12 -5.53
N GLY A 258 6.72 7.23 -5.60
CA GLY A 258 6.89 8.18 -4.50
C GLY A 258 5.59 8.89 -4.10
N THR A 259 4.61 8.94 -4.99
CA THR A 259 3.26 9.44 -4.70
C THR A 259 2.29 8.34 -4.25
N PHE A 260 2.76 7.12 -3.99
CA PHE A 260 1.98 5.95 -3.57
C PHE A 260 0.86 5.53 -4.54
N ILE A 261 0.90 5.97 -5.80
CA ILE A 261 -0.07 5.57 -6.83
C ILE A 261 0.30 4.22 -7.42
N TRP A 262 1.61 3.97 -7.52
CA TRP A 262 2.19 2.81 -8.18
C TRP A 262 3.09 2.04 -7.23
N ARG A 263 3.07 0.72 -7.33
CA ARG A 263 4.01 -0.18 -6.68
C ARG A 263 4.84 -0.90 -7.75
N ALA A 264 6.14 -0.93 -7.54
CA ALA A 264 7.07 -1.73 -8.33
C ALA A 264 7.58 -2.88 -7.45
N ILE A 265 7.24 -4.13 -7.81
CA ILE A 265 7.67 -5.33 -7.11
C ILE A 265 8.91 -5.90 -7.83
N PRO A 266 10.08 -5.99 -7.16
CA PRO A 266 11.30 -6.49 -7.78
C PRO A 266 11.20 -7.99 -8.09
N ALA A 267 11.99 -8.43 -9.06
CA ALA A 267 12.12 -9.85 -9.34
C ALA A 267 12.81 -10.59 -8.20
N TYR A 268 12.28 -11.76 -7.83
CA TYR A 268 12.93 -12.64 -6.88
C TYR A 268 14.28 -13.14 -7.40
N THR A 269 15.30 -13.04 -6.58
CA THR A 269 16.61 -13.67 -6.81
C THR A 269 17.32 -13.83 -5.47
N ARG A 270 18.11 -14.90 -5.32
CA ARG A 270 18.98 -15.09 -4.16
C ARG A 270 20.13 -14.08 -4.12
N ASP A 271 20.53 -13.57 -5.26
CA ASP A 271 21.59 -12.58 -5.43
C ASP A 271 20.98 -11.17 -5.46
N VAL A 272 21.25 -10.40 -4.40
CA VAL A 272 20.70 -9.04 -4.22
C VAL A 272 21.11 -8.11 -5.38
N VAL A 273 22.33 -8.26 -5.91
CA VAL A 273 22.80 -7.44 -7.04
C VAL A 273 21.97 -7.71 -8.29
N LYS A 274 21.59 -8.96 -8.53
CA LYS A 274 20.74 -9.34 -9.68
C LYS A 274 19.28 -8.85 -9.55
N ARG A 275 18.80 -8.57 -8.34
CA ARG A 275 17.47 -7.94 -8.15
C ARG A 275 17.38 -6.57 -8.79
N THR A 276 18.44 -5.80 -8.72
CA THR A 276 18.48 -4.42 -9.20
C THR A 276 18.50 -4.34 -10.75
N VAL A 277 18.93 -5.40 -11.42
CA VAL A 277 19.08 -5.43 -12.88
C VAL A 277 17.83 -5.98 -13.60
N LYS A 278 16.99 -6.77 -12.93
CA LYS A 278 15.77 -7.33 -13.53
C LYS A 278 14.62 -6.32 -13.51
N HIS A 279 13.82 -6.34 -14.57
CA HIS A 279 12.62 -5.50 -14.66
C HIS A 279 11.60 -5.83 -13.54
N PRO A 280 11.08 -4.85 -12.81
CA PRO A 280 10.06 -5.09 -11.80
C PRO A 280 8.70 -5.37 -12.43
N LYS A 281 7.81 -6.03 -11.71
CA LYS A 281 6.38 -6.14 -12.02
C LYS A 281 5.66 -4.97 -11.34
N GLY A 282 4.75 -4.30 -12.03
CA GLY A 282 4.15 -3.06 -11.53
C GLY A 282 2.66 -3.16 -11.32
N TYR A 283 2.14 -2.45 -10.32
CA TYR A 283 0.71 -2.41 -9.98
C TYR A 283 0.25 -1.00 -9.61
N LEU A 284 -0.93 -0.61 -10.09
CA LEU A 284 -1.68 0.47 -9.47
C LEU A 284 -2.15 0.03 -8.09
N ARG A 285 -1.92 0.87 -7.08
CA ARG A 285 -2.14 0.52 -5.67
C ARG A 285 -3.61 0.58 -5.22
N ASP A 286 -4.50 1.02 -6.11
CA ASP A 286 -5.95 0.99 -5.89
C ASP A 286 -6.65 0.54 -7.16
N SER A 287 -7.47 -0.50 -7.04
CA SER A 287 -8.16 -1.10 -8.18
C SER A 287 -9.28 -0.20 -8.72
N GLY A 288 -9.95 0.58 -7.88
CA GLY A 288 -10.96 1.54 -8.32
C GLY A 288 -10.35 2.67 -9.16
N LEU A 289 -9.16 3.13 -8.78
CA LEU A 289 -8.40 4.09 -9.58
C LEU A 289 -7.97 3.48 -10.92
N LEU A 290 -7.52 2.21 -10.90
CA LEU A 290 -7.18 1.47 -12.12
C LEU A 290 -8.36 1.42 -13.09
N HIS A 291 -9.54 1.03 -12.60
CA HIS A 291 -10.73 0.90 -13.43
C HIS A 291 -11.21 2.24 -14.00
N ALA A 292 -11.06 3.32 -13.22
CA ALA A 292 -11.36 4.67 -13.70
C ALA A 292 -10.39 5.14 -14.80
N LEU A 293 -9.09 4.86 -14.67
CA LEU A 293 -8.10 5.15 -15.72
C LEU A 293 -8.36 4.33 -17.00
N LEU A 294 -8.89 3.12 -16.87
CA LEU A 294 -9.33 2.28 -17.99
C LEU A 294 -10.72 2.66 -18.51
N ARG A 295 -11.40 3.63 -17.87
CA ARG A 295 -12.78 4.09 -18.21
C ARG A 295 -13.80 2.96 -18.20
N LEU A 296 -13.69 2.02 -17.25
CA LEU A 296 -14.63 0.92 -17.09
C LEU A 296 -15.90 1.43 -16.39
N PRO A 297 -17.09 1.29 -17.01
CA PRO A 297 -18.32 1.82 -16.46
C PRO A 297 -18.83 1.04 -15.25
N ASP A 298 -18.67 -0.29 -15.27
CA ASP A 298 -19.23 -1.22 -14.30
C ASP A 298 -18.38 -2.50 -14.14
N SER A 299 -18.79 -3.36 -13.22
CA SER A 299 -18.14 -4.65 -12.97
C SER A 299 -18.27 -5.64 -14.14
N ASP A 300 -19.33 -5.57 -14.91
CA ASP A 300 -19.55 -6.51 -16.02
C ASP A 300 -18.57 -6.21 -17.16
N ALA A 301 -18.36 -4.93 -17.45
CA ALA A 301 -17.32 -4.50 -18.38
C ALA A 301 -15.92 -4.93 -17.93
N LEU A 302 -15.64 -4.91 -16.61
CA LEU A 302 -14.37 -5.37 -16.06
C LEU A 302 -14.18 -6.87 -16.28
N LEU A 303 -15.19 -7.69 -16.05
CA LEU A 303 -15.09 -9.16 -16.16
C LEU A 303 -14.74 -9.64 -17.57
N VAL A 304 -15.05 -8.87 -18.61
CA VAL A 304 -14.69 -9.19 -20.01
C VAL A 304 -13.49 -8.40 -20.54
N HIS A 305 -12.94 -7.52 -19.71
CA HIS A 305 -11.84 -6.65 -20.15
C HIS A 305 -10.49 -7.41 -20.16
N PRO A 306 -9.60 -7.18 -21.14
CA PRO A 306 -8.29 -7.82 -21.21
C PRO A 306 -7.41 -7.63 -19.94
N GLN A 307 -7.63 -6.54 -19.20
CA GLN A 307 -6.91 -6.23 -17.96
C GLN A 307 -7.51 -6.90 -16.71
N MET A 308 -8.57 -7.69 -16.84
CA MET A 308 -9.30 -8.32 -15.74
C MET A 308 -8.37 -9.11 -14.81
N ALA A 309 -7.57 -10.02 -15.36
CA ALA A 309 -6.66 -10.85 -14.59
C ALA A 309 -5.58 -10.03 -13.86
N GLY A 310 -4.94 -9.07 -14.54
CA GLY A 310 -3.93 -8.20 -13.94
C GLY A 310 -4.49 -7.25 -12.88
N SER A 311 -5.75 -6.83 -13.04
CA SER A 311 -6.46 -6.01 -12.05
C SER A 311 -6.80 -6.81 -10.79
N TRP A 312 -7.31 -8.03 -10.93
CA TRP A 312 -7.57 -8.93 -9.81
C TRP A 312 -6.29 -9.25 -9.05
N GLU A 313 -5.26 -9.64 -9.78
CA GLU A 313 -3.93 -9.93 -9.21
C GLU A 313 -3.40 -8.73 -8.42
N GLY A 314 -3.43 -7.53 -9.00
CA GLY A 314 -2.96 -6.31 -8.34
C GLY A 314 -3.75 -5.98 -7.07
N MET A 315 -5.07 -6.16 -7.08
CA MET A 315 -5.91 -5.96 -5.90
C MET A 315 -5.55 -6.94 -4.78
N VAL A 316 -5.35 -8.22 -5.08
CA VAL A 316 -4.97 -9.25 -4.09
C VAL A 316 -3.55 -9.00 -3.55
N VAL A 317 -2.60 -8.66 -4.42
CA VAL A 317 -1.23 -8.29 -4.00
C VAL A 317 -1.25 -7.11 -3.03
N GLU A 318 -1.94 -6.02 -3.38
CA GLU A 318 -2.04 -4.85 -2.52
C GLU A 318 -2.78 -5.16 -1.20
N GLU A 319 -3.79 -6.04 -1.24
CA GLU A 319 -4.51 -6.43 -0.03
C GLU A 319 -3.61 -7.19 0.96
N ILE A 320 -2.83 -8.18 0.48
CA ILE A 320 -1.89 -8.92 1.31
C ILE A 320 -0.85 -7.98 1.93
N LEU A 321 -0.22 -7.13 1.12
CA LEU A 321 0.83 -6.22 1.58
C LEU A 321 0.27 -5.15 2.54
N ARG A 322 -0.94 -4.66 2.28
CA ARG A 322 -1.65 -3.69 3.11
C ARG A 322 -1.97 -4.26 4.49
N GLN A 323 -2.51 -5.47 4.56
CA GLN A 323 -2.82 -6.12 5.84
C GLN A 323 -1.55 -6.45 6.62
N LEU A 324 -0.48 -6.96 6.00
CA LEU A 324 0.80 -7.20 6.65
C LEU A 324 1.39 -5.90 7.23
N SER A 325 1.31 -4.80 6.48
CA SER A 325 1.74 -3.48 6.96
C SER A 325 0.89 -2.98 8.13
N ALA A 326 -0.44 -3.16 8.06
CA ALA A 326 -1.36 -2.69 9.11
C ALA A 326 -1.18 -3.45 10.45
N VAL A 327 -0.73 -4.70 10.40
CA VAL A 327 -0.41 -5.46 11.62
C VAL A 327 1.06 -5.30 12.06
N GLY A 328 1.83 -4.44 11.39
CA GLY A 328 3.21 -4.13 11.77
C GLY A 328 4.24 -5.22 11.45
N VAL A 329 3.92 -6.14 10.55
CA VAL A 329 4.84 -7.21 10.17
C VAL A 329 5.88 -6.71 9.17
N ALA A 330 7.15 -6.71 9.58
CA ALA A 330 8.26 -6.41 8.68
C ALA A 330 8.37 -7.49 7.60
N HIS A 331 8.29 -7.07 6.34
CA HIS A 331 8.33 -7.98 5.21
C HIS A 331 9.02 -7.36 3.99
N GLN A 332 9.52 -8.23 3.12
CA GLN A 332 9.96 -7.88 1.78
C GLN A 332 9.09 -8.63 0.77
N CYS A 333 8.85 -8.04 -0.39
CA CYS A 333 8.10 -8.66 -1.45
C CYS A 333 8.90 -8.71 -2.76
N SER A 334 8.64 -9.74 -3.55
CA SER A 334 9.17 -9.94 -4.90
C SER A 334 8.19 -10.78 -5.72
N TYR A 335 8.35 -10.80 -7.04
CA TYR A 335 7.68 -11.77 -7.91
C TYR A 335 8.72 -12.75 -8.46
N TYR A 336 8.31 -13.97 -8.78
CA TYR A 336 9.22 -14.96 -9.35
C TYR A 336 8.84 -15.27 -10.79
N ARG A 337 9.85 -15.28 -11.68
CA ARG A 337 9.69 -15.70 -13.07
C ARG A 337 10.98 -16.28 -13.60
N THR A 338 10.87 -17.44 -14.23
CA THR A 338 11.99 -18.11 -14.93
C THR A 338 11.96 -17.84 -16.42
N SER A 339 13.09 -18.08 -17.08
CA SER A 339 13.18 -18.07 -18.56
C SER A 339 12.34 -19.16 -19.21
N ALA A 340 12.06 -20.24 -18.49
CA ALA A 340 11.20 -21.35 -18.94
C ALA A 340 9.69 -21.08 -18.75
N GLY A 341 9.31 -19.88 -18.27
CA GLY A 341 7.90 -19.47 -18.15
C GLY A 341 7.21 -19.83 -16.83
N ALA A 342 7.90 -20.48 -15.88
CA ALA A 342 7.33 -20.65 -14.54
C ALA A 342 7.26 -19.30 -13.84
N GLU A 343 6.09 -18.97 -13.25
CA GLU A 343 5.81 -17.71 -12.55
C GLU A 343 5.14 -17.98 -11.21
N VAL A 344 5.45 -17.13 -10.21
CA VAL A 344 4.72 -16.97 -8.94
C VAL A 344 4.48 -15.48 -8.76
N ASP A 345 3.23 -15.10 -8.58
CA ASP A 345 2.79 -13.70 -8.64
C ASP A 345 3.39 -12.86 -7.53
N LEU A 346 3.48 -13.42 -6.30
CA LEU A 346 4.05 -12.72 -5.16
C LEU A 346 4.83 -13.67 -4.26
N VAL A 347 6.02 -13.27 -3.86
CA VAL A 347 6.81 -13.92 -2.81
C VAL A 347 6.97 -12.93 -1.68
N VAL A 348 6.53 -13.29 -0.48
CA VAL A 348 6.68 -12.46 0.72
C VAL A 348 7.63 -13.13 1.69
N GLU A 349 8.61 -12.38 2.19
CA GLU A 349 9.63 -12.86 3.11
C GLU A 349 9.67 -11.97 4.36
N GLY A 350 9.73 -12.60 5.53
CA GLY A 350 9.81 -11.91 6.81
C GLY A 350 10.22 -12.85 7.94
N GLY A 351 10.06 -12.40 9.18
CA GLY A 351 10.30 -13.24 10.37
C GLY A 351 9.44 -14.51 10.41
N PHE A 352 8.35 -14.54 9.66
CA PHE A 352 7.46 -15.69 9.48
C PHE A 352 7.95 -16.70 8.42
N GLY A 353 9.08 -16.47 7.79
CA GLY A 353 9.61 -17.30 6.71
C GLY A 353 9.25 -16.76 5.32
N ARG A 354 9.40 -17.61 4.30
CA ARG A 354 9.08 -17.31 2.90
C ARG A 354 7.74 -17.92 2.54
N VAL A 355 6.84 -17.12 1.98
CA VAL A 355 5.53 -17.52 1.48
C VAL A 355 5.45 -17.17 0.00
N ALA A 356 5.14 -18.16 -0.82
CA ALA A 356 4.90 -18.00 -2.25
C ALA A 356 3.40 -17.90 -2.50
N VAL A 357 2.95 -16.93 -3.27
CA VAL A 357 1.52 -16.68 -3.53
C VAL A 357 1.26 -16.69 -5.02
N GLU A 358 0.36 -17.55 -5.44
CA GLU A 358 -0.24 -17.59 -6.77
C GLU A 358 -1.67 -17.06 -6.68
N ILE A 359 -2.12 -16.30 -7.66
CA ILE A 359 -3.41 -15.62 -7.64
C ILE A 359 -4.24 -16.00 -8.87
N LYS A 360 -5.43 -16.55 -8.65
CA LYS A 360 -6.33 -16.96 -9.73
C LYS A 360 -7.75 -16.48 -9.48
N HIS A 361 -8.35 -15.83 -10.48
CA HIS A 361 -9.77 -15.50 -10.47
C HIS A 361 -10.61 -16.70 -10.94
N THR A 362 -10.61 -17.76 -10.15
CA THR A 362 -11.38 -19.00 -10.42
C THR A 362 -11.70 -19.74 -9.14
N SER A 363 -12.81 -20.48 -9.13
CA SER A 363 -13.14 -21.46 -8.08
C SER A 363 -12.65 -22.86 -8.41
N THR A 364 -12.29 -23.15 -9.67
CA THR A 364 -11.82 -24.46 -10.11
C THR A 364 -10.31 -24.42 -10.31
N VAL A 365 -9.60 -25.22 -9.50
CA VAL A 365 -8.14 -25.30 -9.49
C VAL A 365 -7.70 -26.70 -9.94
N GLY A 366 -6.88 -26.75 -10.97
CA GLY A 366 -6.29 -27.98 -11.49
C GLY A 366 -4.82 -28.15 -11.12
N GLY A 367 -4.28 -29.35 -11.33
CA GLY A 367 -2.86 -29.63 -11.02
C GLY A 367 -1.86 -28.76 -11.79
N ARG A 368 -2.25 -28.24 -12.96
CA ARG A 368 -1.41 -27.32 -13.74
C ARG A 368 -1.25 -25.95 -13.07
N ASP A 369 -2.31 -25.47 -12.41
CA ASP A 369 -2.31 -24.17 -11.73
C ASP A 369 -1.37 -24.18 -10.52
N LEU A 370 -1.11 -25.33 -9.93
CA LEU A 370 -0.27 -25.52 -8.76
C LEU A 370 1.20 -25.83 -9.08
N ARG A 371 1.53 -26.14 -10.35
CA ARG A 371 2.87 -26.63 -10.71
C ARG A 371 3.97 -25.64 -10.36
N SER A 372 3.89 -24.40 -10.85
CA SER A 372 4.91 -23.38 -10.60
C SER A 372 5.06 -23.09 -9.10
N LEU A 373 3.94 -23.06 -8.37
CA LEU A 373 3.92 -22.84 -6.93
C LEU A 373 4.59 -23.98 -6.16
N ARG A 374 4.28 -25.25 -6.50
CA ARG A 374 4.92 -26.44 -5.93
C ARG A 374 6.43 -26.46 -6.18
N ASP A 375 6.81 -26.23 -7.42
CA ASP A 375 8.22 -26.21 -7.81
C ASP A 375 8.97 -25.09 -7.05
N PHE A 376 8.37 -23.91 -6.92
CA PHE A 376 8.97 -22.84 -6.14
C PHE A 376 9.11 -23.20 -4.65
N VAL A 377 8.04 -23.73 -4.02
CA VAL A 377 8.05 -24.12 -2.60
C VAL A 377 9.17 -25.11 -2.34
N ARG A 378 9.25 -26.17 -3.15
CA ARG A 378 10.31 -27.20 -3.05
C ARG A 378 11.71 -26.63 -3.29
N ASP A 379 11.92 -25.93 -4.41
CA ASP A 379 13.25 -25.53 -4.88
C ASP A 379 13.82 -24.34 -4.08
N GLN A 380 12.97 -23.47 -3.60
CA GLN A 380 13.34 -22.31 -2.79
C GLN A 380 13.15 -22.55 -1.28
N LYS A 381 12.71 -23.74 -0.87
CA LYS A 381 12.42 -24.10 0.53
C LYS A 381 11.51 -23.06 1.19
N ALA A 382 10.42 -22.68 0.50
CA ALA A 382 9.43 -21.79 1.07
C ALA A 382 8.68 -22.51 2.19
N ARG A 383 8.28 -21.74 3.20
CA ARG A 383 7.47 -22.28 4.31
C ARG A 383 6.08 -22.68 3.85
N LEU A 384 5.53 -21.94 2.89
CA LEU A 384 4.14 -22.11 2.46
C LEU A 384 3.98 -21.66 1.01
N GLY A 385 3.23 -22.44 0.25
CA GLY A 385 2.60 -22.05 -1.00
C GLY A 385 1.12 -21.69 -0.74
N LEU A 386 0.73 -20.52 -1.17
CA LEU A 386 -0.62 -19.99 -1.01
C LEU A 386 -1.23 -19.71 -2.37
N LEU A 387 -2.32 -20.41 -2.69
CA LEU A 387 -3.13 -20.11 -3.86
C LEU A 387 -4.34 -19.27 -3.44
N ILE A 388 -4.39 -17.98 -3.80
CA ILE A 388 -5.58 -17.17 -3.62
C ILE A 388 -6.53 -17.39 -4.78
N ASN A 389 -7.79 -17.73 -4.48
CA ASN A 389 -8.80 -18.09 -5.46
C ASN A 389 -10.21 -17.59 -5.06
N ASN A 390 -11.24 -18.02 -5.78
CA ASN A 390 -12.65 -17.71 -5.53
C ASN A 390 -13.46 -18.91 -5.06
N ASP A 391 -12.82 -19.91 -4.41
CA ASP A 391 -13.52 -21.04 -3.82
C ASP A 391 -14.39 -20.59 -2.62
N VAL A 392 -15.22 -21.46 -2.10
CA VAL A 392 -16.11 -21.17 -0.96
C VAL A 392 -15.42 -21.40 0.40
N ALA A 393 -14.38 -22.25 0.43
CA ALA A 393 -13.65 -22.62 1.65
C ALA A 393 -12.17 -22.88 1.36
N PRO A 394 -11.30 -22.72 2.38
CA PRO A 394 -9.90 -23.12 2.28
C PRO A 394 -9.76 -24.61 1.93
N ARG A 395 -8.72 -24.92 1.16
CA ARG A 395 -8.45 -26.29 0.73
C ARG A 395 -6.96 -26.60 0.86
N GLN A 396 -6.61 -27.68 1.50
CA GLN A 396 -5.24 -28.16 1.55
C GLN A 396 -4.94 -28.99 0.28
N TYR A 397 -3.86 -28.66 -0.40
CA TYR A 397 -3.39 -29.38 -1.59
C TYR A 397 -2.17 -30.26 -1.28
N ASP A 398 -1.26 -29.79 -0.42
CA ASP A 398 -0.07 -30.49 0.06
C ASP A 398 0.21 -30.01 1.51
N ASP A 399 1.15 -30.63 2.22
CA ASP A 399 1.48 -30.28 3.61
C ASP A 399 1.87 -28.79 3.78
N ASP A 400 2.50 -28.22 2.75
CA ASP A 400 2.97 -26.85 2.70
C ASP A 400 2.29 -26.01 1.60
N LEU A 401 1.12 -26.46 1.08
CA LEU A 401 0.39 -25.76 0.03
C LEU A 401 -1.12 -25.74 0.30
N ILE A 402 -1.65 -24.54 0.46
CA ILE A 402 -3.08 -24.32 0.70
C ILE A 402 -3.69 -23.37 -0.34
N GLY A 403 -4.94 -23.63 -0.69
CA GLY A 403 -5.83 -22.70 -1.37
C GLY A 403 -6.63 -21.92 -0.35
N LEU A 404 -6.63 -20.60 -0.46
CA LEU A 404 -7.38 -19.71 0.40
C LEU A 404 -8.27 -18.82 -0.47
N PRO A 405 -9.60 -18.87 -0.29
CA PRO A 405 -10.45 -17.92 -0.99
C PRO A 405 -10.14 -16.47 -0.57
N PHE A 406 -10.18 -15.53 -1.53
CA PHE A 406 -9.97 -14.11 -1.23
C PHE A 406 -10.83 -13.61 -0.07
N THR A 407 -12.06 -14.07 0.01
CA THR A 407 -13.01 -13.70 1.07
C THR A 407 -12.58 -14.10 2.49
N TRP A 408 -11.51 -14.89 2.64
CA TRP A 408 -10.96 -15.34 3.92
C TRP A 408 -9.66 -14.61 4.34
N LEU A 409 -9.17 -13.69 3.49
CA LEU A 409 -8.01 -12.83 3.80
C LEU A 409 -8.24 -11.85 4.96
#